data_0a56e58900e7d6dbb9a6d36148286c0f
#
_entry.id   0a56e58900e7d6dbb9a6d36148286c0f
#
_cell.length_a   1.000
_cell.length_b   1.000
_cell.length_c   1.000
_cell.angle_alpha   90.00
_cell.angle_beta   90.00
_cell.angle_gamma   90.00
#
_symmetry.space_group_name_H-M   'P 1'
#
loop_
_entity.id
_entity.type
_entity.pdbx_description
1 polymer ?
#
loop_
_entity_poly.entity_id
_entity_poly.type
_entity_poly.pdbx_seq_one_letter_code
_entity_poly.pdbx_strand_id
1 'polypeptide(L)'
;MTALQHLRKRLEPQLRRAFHLYWRVARGMTLGVRGVVLDGDDKVFLVRHSYVAGWHLPGGGVEVGETFLEALRRELSEEGRIELTGEPVLHGLFFNVHVSRRDHVAVYVVRQFRQDRLPEPNREIVECGFYDAGALPADTTKGTRLRIAEVLDGQARIATWR
;
A
#
# COMPACT_ATOMS: atom_id res chain seq x y z
N MET A 1 -24.68 28.88 35.61
CA MET A 1 -24.70 28.25 34.27
C MET A 1 -26.09 28.42 33.69
N THR A 2 -26.17 28.94 32.48
CA THR A 2 -27.46 29.24 31.82
C THR A 2 -28.08 27.96 31.22
N ALA A 3 -29.41 27.91 31.08
CA ALA A 3 -30.13 26.80 30.46
C ALA A 3 -29.58 26.42 29.07
N LEU A 4 -29.08 27.41 28.32
CA LEU A 4 -28.39 27.24 27.04
C LEU A 4 -27.11 26.43 27.17
N GLN A 5 -26.34 26.59 28.23
CA GLN A 5 -25.08 25.80 28.46
C GLN A 5 -25.37 24.34 28.78
N HIS A 6 -26.45 24.06 29.49
CA HIS A 6 -26.89 22.67 29.75
C HIS A 6 -27.40 21.96 28.49
N LEU A 7 -28.19 22.69 27.66
CA LEU A 7 -28.67 22.14 26.39
C LEU A 7 -27.50 21.84 25.43
N ARG A 8 -26.55 22.77 25.31
CA ARG A 8 -25.34 22.58 24.49
C ARG A 8 -24.52 21.35 24.92
N LYS A 9 -24.29 21.16 26.22
CA LYS A 9 -23.58 20.02 26.79
C LYS A 9 -24.30 18.67 26.53
N ARG A 10 -25.64 18.66 26.52
CA ARG A 10 -26.44 17.46 26.20
C ARG A 10 -26.43 17.12 24.71
N LEU A 11 -26.40 18.12 23.83
CA LEU A 11 -26.42 17.92 22.38
C LEU A 11 -25.03 17.68 21.77
N GLU A 12 -23.96 18.07 22.47
CA GLU A 12 -22.58 17.94 21.99
C GLU A 12 -22.20 16.52 21.54
N PRO A 13 -22.52 15.43 22.30
CA PRO A 13 -22.17 14.07 21.87
C PRO A 13 -22.93 13.64 20.60
N GLN A 14 -24.18 14.08 20.45
CA GLN A 14 -25.01 13.74 19.28
C GLN A 14 -24.55 14.49 18.05
N LEU A 15 -24.25 15.78 18.18
CA LEU A 15 -23.69 16.61 17.13
C LEU A 15 -22.33 16.07 16.68
N ARG A 16 -21.48 15.67 17.62
CA ARG A 16 -20.17 15.07 17.33
C ARG A 16 -20.31 13.76 16.56
N ARG A 17 -21.27 12.90 16.93
CA ARG A 17 -21.56 11.64 16.20
C ARG A 17 -22.07 11.93 14.79
N ALA A 18 -22.99 12.89 14.63
CA ALA A 18 -23.49 13.29 13.31
C ALA A 18 -22.40 13.88 12.43
N PHE A 19 -21.51 14.71 13.00
CA PHE A 19 -20.33 15.25 12.32
C PHE A 19 -19.36 14.14 11.88
N HIS A 20 -19.06 13.16 12.74
CA HIS A 20 -18.20 12.04 12.39
C HIS A 20 -18.81 11.18 11.29
N LEU A 21 -20.12 10.93 11.33
CA LEU A 21 -20.81 10.18 10.26
C LEU A 21 -20.77 10.94 8.94
N TYR A 22 -21.07 12.23 8.97
CA TYR A 22 -20.98 13.10 7.80
C TYR A 22 -19.56 13.07 7.17
N TRP A 23 -18.51 13.25 7.98
CA TRP A 23 -17.14 13.24 7.49
C TRP A 23 -16.68 11.88 6.97
N ARG A 24 -17.15 10.77 7.55
CA ARG A 24 -16.89 9.43 7.01
C ARG A 24 -17.42 9.25 5.60
N VAL A 25 -18.58 9.82 5.29
CA VAL A 25 -19.17 9.73 3.95
C VAL A 25 -18.56 10.78 3.02
N ALA A 26 -18.46 12.03 3.47
CA ALA A 26 -18.00 13.16 2.65
C ALA A 26 -16.48 13.09 2.33
N ARG A 27 -15.67 12.57 3.26
CA ARG A 27 -14.20 12.46 3.14
C ARG A 27 -13.70 11.02 3.16
N GLY A 28 -14.54 10.04 2.81
CA GLY A 28 -14.11 8.64 2.68
C GLY A 28 -12.94 8.53 1.72
N MET A 29 -11.80 8.02 2.20
CA MET A 29 -10.60 7.76 1.42
C MET A 29 -10.34 6.26 1.43
N THR A 30 -9.77 5.74 0.34
CA THR A 30 -9.18 4.42 0.29
C THR A 30 -7.68 4.54 0.44
N LEU A 31 -7.10 3.63 1.22
CA LEU A 31 -5.68 3.62 1.51
C LEU A 31 -5.12 2.26 1.10
N GLY A 32 -4.05 2.28 0.35
CA GLY A 32 -3.30 1.10 -0.04
C GLY A 32 -1.86 1.16 0.45
N VAL A 33 -1.22 0.00 0.47
CA VAL A 33 0.20 -0.14 0.78
C VAL A 33 0.89 -1.02 -0.26
N ARG A 34 2.12 -0.68 -0.64
CA ARG A 34 2.96 -1.47 -1.54
C ARG A 34 4.37 -1.56 -0.99
N GLY A 35 5.02 -2.72 -1.20
CA GLY A 35 6.40 -2.96 -0.83
C GLY A 35 7.32 -3.02 -2.04
N VAL A 36 8.36 -2.17 -2.10
CA VAL A 36 9.54 -2.41 -2.95
C VAL A 36 10.46 -3.32 -2.15
N VAL A 37 10.27 -4.63 -2.34
CA VAL A 37 11.07 -5.66 -1.64
C VAL A 37 12.30 -5.97 -2.48
N LEU A 38 13.48 -5.74 -1.92
CA LEU A 38 14.76 -5.89 -2.58
C LEU A 38 15.58 -6.96 -1.89
N ASP A 39 16.05 -7.94 -2.66
CA ASP A 39 16.98 -8.96 -2.15
C ASP A 39 18.43 -8.42 -2.05
N GLY A 40 19.38 -9.31 -1.71
CA GLY A 40 20.79 -8.96 -1.56
C GLY A 40 21.49 -8.51 -2.84
N ASP A 41 20.91 -8.79 -4.01
CA ASP A 41 21.41 -8.42 -5.34
C ASP A 41 20.62 -7.25 -5.95
N ASP A 42 19.81 -6.53 -5.14
CA ASP A 42 18.89 -5.46 -5.57
C ASP A 42 17.81 -5.89 -6.59
N LYS A 43 17.52 -7.19 -6.68
CA LYS A 43 16.38 -7.66 -7.46
C LYS A 43 15.09 -7.37 -6.71
N VAL A 44 14.07 -6.96 -7.45
CA VAL A 44 12.77 -6.56 -6.89
C VAL A 44 11.77 -7.70 -6.96
N PHE A 45 11.08 -7.95 -5.86
CA PHE A 45 9.98 -8.92 -5.81
C PHE A 45 8.74 -8.34 -6.47
N LEU A 46 8.19 -9.06 -7.44
CA LEU A 46 6.97 -8.70 -8.14
C LEU A 46 5.94 -9.82 -8.06
N VAL A 47 4.67 -9.43 -8.15
CA VAL A 47 3.53 -10.33 -8.18
C VAL A 47 2.67 -10.07 -9.41
N ARG A 48 2.05 -11.14 -9.92
CA ARG A 48 1.08 -11.09 -11.00
C ARG A 48 -0.25 -11.66 -10.50
N HIS A 49 -1.26 -10.82 -10.47
CA HIS A 49 -2.59 -11.22 -10.00
C HIS A 49 -3.43 -11.84 -11.12
N SER A 50 -4.42 -12.65 -10.75
CA SER A 50 -5.36 -13.27 -11.70
C SER A 50 -6.39 -12.28 -12.23
N TYR A 51 -6.69 -11.23 -11.50
CA TYR A 51 -7.80 -10.29 -11.74
C TYR A 51 -7.37 -8.92 -12.26
N VAL A 52 -6.07 -8.63 -12.30
CA VAL A 52 -5.54 -7.38 -12.86
C VAL A 52 -4.32 -7.66 -13.73
N ALA A 53 -4.25 -6.98 -14.87
CA ALA A 53 -3.18 -7.21 -15.83
C ALA A 53 -1.83 -6.62 -15.36
N GLY A 54 -0.75 -7.27 -15.74
CA GLY A 54 0.62 -6.83 -15.54
C GLY A 54 1.24 -7.28 -14.22
N TRP A 55 2.50 -6.90 -14.04
CA TRP A 55 3.26 -7.15 -12.84
C TRP A 55 3.24 -5.94 -11.92
N HIS A 56 3.08 -6.21 -10.64
CA HIS A 56 2.88 -5.21 -9.61
C HIS A 56 3.87 -5.40 -8.47
N LEU A 57 4.09 -4.34 -7.70
CA LEU A 57 4.67 -4.47 -6.37
C LEU A 57 3.67 -5.20 -5.45
N PRO A 58 4.14 -6.09 -4.56
CA PRO A 58 3.28 -6.74 -3.58
C PRO A 58 2.61 -5.72 -2.65
N GLY A 59 1.39 -6.02 -2.24
CA GLY A 59 0.60 -5.20 -1.32
C GLY A 59 -0.84 -5.03 -1.75
N GLY A 60 -1.65 -4.44 -0.87
CA GLY A 60 -3.09 -4.30 -1.06
C GLY A 60 -3.71 -3.16 -0.27
N GLY A 61 -4.96 -3.32 0.11
CA GLY A 61 -5.70 -2.33 0.90
C GLY A 61 -5.30 -2.32 2.37
N VAL A 62 -5.36 -1.14 2.98
CA VAL A 62 -5.27 -1.01 4.45
C VAL A 62 -6.67 -1.18 5.02
N GLU A 63 -6.86 -2.15 5.89
CA GLU A 63 -8.14 -2.45 6.50
C GLU A 63 -8.47 -1.51 7.67
N VAL A 64 -9.75 -1.47 8.04
CA VAL A 64 -10.19 -0.64 9.18
C VAL A 64 -9.56 -1.16 10.48
N GLY A 65 -8.81 -0.29 11.15
CA GLY A 65 -8.11 -0.63 12.39
C GLY A 65 -6.67 -1.10 12.18
N GLU A 66 -6.22 -1.28 10.94
CA GLU A 66 -4.84 -1.57 10.60
C GLU A 66 -3.98 -0.30 10.47
N THR A 67 -2.74 -0.38 10.88
CA THR A 67 -1.69 0.55 10.46
C THR A 67 -1.14 0.17 9.09
N PHE A 68 -0.49 1.10 8.38
CA PHE A 68 0.18 0.78 7.10
C PHE A 68 1.22 -0.35 7.23
N LEU A 69 1.92 -0.43 8.35
CA LEU A 69 2.93 -1.47 8.57
C LEU A 69 2.30 -2.85 8.83
N GLU A 70 1.18 -2.91 9.54
CA GLU A 70 0.43 -4.15 9.71
C GLU A 70 -0.13 -4.65 8.38
N ALA A 71 -0.74 -3.76 7.59
CA ALA A 71 -1.22 -4.07 6.25
C ALA A 71 -0.06 -4.56 5.35
N LEU A 72 1.09 -3.88 5.37
CA LEU A 72 2.27 -4.29 4.61
C LEU A 72 2.73 -5.70 5.00
N ARG A 73 2.84 -6.00 6.30
CA ARG A 73 3.25 -7.31 6.80
C ARG A 73 2.29 -8.41 6.36
N ARG A 74 1.00 -8.17 6.49
CA ARG A 74 -0.05 -9.10 6.06
C ARG A 74 0.05 -9.39 4.56
N GLU A 75 0.07 -8.36 3.73
CA GLU A 75 0.12 -8.49 2.27
C GLU A 75 1.41 -9.20 1.80
N LEU A 76 2.57 -8.83 2.34
CA LEU A 76 3.84 -9.47 2.00
C LEU A 76 3.85 -10.95 2.39
N SER A 77 3.23 -11.30 3.51
CA SER A 77 3.08 -12.69 3.95
C SER A 77 2.14 -13.48 3.03
N GLU A 78 1.00 -12.90 2.66
CA GLU A 78 -0.03 -13.53 1.84
C GLU A 78 0.42 -13.72 0.39
N GLU A 79 0.95 -12.67 -0.23
CA GLU A 79 1.34 -12.65 -1.64
C GLU A 79 2.73 -13.21 -1.92
N GLY A 80 3.66 -13.10 -0.95
CA GLY A 80 5.07 -13.45 -1.15
C GLY A 80 5.64 -14.46 -0.17
N ARG A 81 4.94 -14.86 0.88
CA ARG A 81 5.52 -15.57 2.04
C ARG A 81 6.74 -14.85 2.61
N ILE A 82 6.70 -13.52 2.56
CA ILE A 82 7.77 -12.65 3.03
C ILE A 82 7.46 -12.21 4.45
N GLU A 83 8.38 -12.49 5.36
CA GLU A 83 8.33 -12.09 6.77
C GLU A 83 9.37 -11.01 7.03
N LEU A 84 8.91 -9.83 7.49
CA LEU A 84 9.82 -8.74 7.80
C LEU A 84 10.68 -9.06 9.02
N THR A 85 12.00 -8.95 8.88
CA THR A 85 12.98 -9.13 9.97
C THR A 85 13.59 -7.82 10.44
N GLY A 86 13.25 -6.70 9.79
CA GLY A 86 13.65 -5.35 10.17
C GLY A 86 12.60 -4.33 9.81
N GLU A 87 12.88 -3.06 10.09
CA GLU A 87 11.95 -1.95 9.85
C GLU A 87 11.97 -1.52 8.38
N PRO A 88 10.83 -1.56 7.68
CA PRO A 88 10.72 -1.02 6.32
C PRO A 88 10.77 0.50 6.34
N VAL A 89 11.37 1.08 5.31
CA VAL A 89 11.50 2.54 5.18
C VAL A 89 10.39 3.10 4.32
N LEU A 90 9.62 4.07 4.82
CA LEU A 90 8.61 4.75 4.02
C LEU A 90 9.29 5.52 2.87
N HIS A 91 9.03 5.08 1.64
CA HIS A 91 9.49 5.78 0.43
C HIS A 91 8.64 7.00 0.14
N GLY A 92 7.30 6.86 0.20
CA GLY A 92 6.40 7.99 -0.03
C GLY A 92 4.92 7.62 -0.01
N LEU A 93 4.09 8.66 -0.10
CA LEU A 93 2.64 8.56 -0.26
C LEU A 93 2.27 9.08 -1.66
N PHE A 94 1.45 8.33 -2.37
CA PHE A 94 1.14 8.60 -3.77
C PHE A 94 -0.37 8.65 -4.00
N PHE A 95 -0.81 9.70 -4.67
CA PHE A 95 -2.21 9.84 -5.08
C PHE A 95 -2.48 8.93 -6.29
N ASN A 96 -3.37 7.95 -6.13
CA ASN A 96 -3.68 6.95 -7.15
C ASN A 96 -4.97 7.31 -7.91
N VAL A 97 -4.90 8.39 -8.67
CA VAL A 97 -6.04 8.93 -9.42
C VAL A 97 -6.65 7.96 -10.43
N HIS A 98 -5.88 6.99 -10.91
CA HIS A 98 -6.36 6.00 -11.89
C HIS A 98 -7.34 4.99 -11.29
N VAL A 99 -7.21 4.69 -10.01
CA VAL A 99 -8.18 3.85 -9.29
C VAL A 99 -9.34 4.71 -8.81
N SER A 100 -9.05 5.81 -8.10
CA SER A 100 -10.06 6.72 -7.58
C SER A 100 -9.45 8.06 -7.21
N ARG A 101 -10.24 9.15 -7.33
CA ARG A 101 -9.88 10.47 -6.78
C ARG A 101 -9.80 10.49 -5.25
N ARG A 102 -10.03 9.36 -4.60
CA ARG A 102 -9.97 9.19 -3.14
C ARG A 102 -8.92 8.18 -2.71
N ASP A 103 -8.14 7.62 -3.66
CA ASP A 103 -7.20 6.55 -3.38
C ASP A 103 -5.77 7.07 -3.19
N HIS A 104 -5.13 6.60 -2.12
CA HIS A 104 -3.73 6.90 -1.81
C HIS A 104 -2.99 5.62 -1.46
N VAL A 105 -1.75 5.53 -1.92
CA VAL A 105 -0.90 4.36 -1.72
C VAL A 105 0.38 4.78 -0.99
N ALA A 106 0.64 4.16 0.15
CA ALA A 106 1.94 4.23 0.82
C ALA A 106 2.89 3.21 0.20
N VAL A 107 4.10 3.63 -0.13
CA VAL A 107 5.15 2.74 -0.65
C VAL A 107 6.27 2.65 0.37
N TYR A 108 6.65 1.42 0.71
CA TYR A 108 7.76 1.13 1.60
C TYR A 108 8.88 0.39 0.87
N VAL A 109 10.12 0.69 1.23
CA VAL A 109 11.29 -0.09 0.81
C VAL A 109 11.56 -1.13 1.89
N VAL A 110 11.68 -2.39 1.47
CA VAL A 110 11.91 -3.54 2.33
C VAL A 110 13.21 -4.22 1.90
N ARG A 111 14.20 -4.26 2.80
CA ARG A 111 15.50 -4.91 2.57
C ARG A 111 15.81 -6.01 3.58
N GLN A 112 15.12 -6.01 4.71
CA GLN A 112 15.33 -6.98 5.77
C GLN A 112 14.09 -7.86 5.92
N PHE A 113 14.18 -9.06 5.37
CA PHE A 113 13.09 -10.03 5.39
C PHE A 113 13.63 -11.46 5.33
N ARG A 114 12.76 -12.40 5.63
CA ARG A 114 12.97 -13.83 5.40
C ARG A 114 11.92 -14.34 4.43
N GLN A 115 12.33 -15.20 3.51
CA GLN A 115 11.46 -15.93 2.61
C GLN A 115 12.05 -17.33 2.41
N ASP A 116 11.42 -18.34 2.97
CA ASP A 116 11.93 -19.70 2.90
C ASP A 116 11.72 -20.33 1.49
N ARG A 117 10.64 -19.96 0.82
CA ARG A 117 10.30 -20.38 -0.54
C ARG A 117 9.31 -19.42 -1.19
N LEU A 118 9.29 -19.39 -2.51
CA LEU A 118 8.24 -18.70 -3.25
C LEU A 118 6.87 -19.36 -2.99
N PRO A 119 5.78 -18.58 -2.91
CA PRO A 119 4.44 -19.16 -2.86
C PRO A 119 4.13 -19.89 -4.17
N GLU A 120 3.35 -20.97 -4.05
CA GLU A 120 2.78 -21.61 -5.24
C GLU A 120 1.65 -20.77 -5.80
N PRO A 121 1.42 -20.81 -7.14
CA PRO A 121 0.29 -20.14 -7.75
C PRO A 121 -1.03 -20.51 -7.05
N ASN A 122 -1.89 -19.52 -6.85
CA ASN A 122 -3.18 -19.70 -6.21
C ASN A 122 -4.28 -18.94 -6.98
N ARG A 123 -5.47 -18.78 -6.39
CA ARG A 123 -6.59 -18.10 -7.05
C ARG A 123 -6.34 -16.61 -7.27
N GLU A 124 -5.48 -16.00 -6.46
CA GLU A 124 -5.18 -14.58 -6.48
C GLU A 124 -3.85 -14.28 -7.18
N ILE A 125 -2.77 -14.96 -6.77
CA ILE A 125 -1.42 -14.80 -7.31
C ILE A 125 -1.13 -15.93 -8.29
N VAL A 126 -1.02 -15.61 -9.57
CA VAL A 126 -0.71 -16.57 -10.62
C VAL A 126 0.78 -16.77 -10.82
N GLU A 127 1.58 -15.76 -10.48
CA GLU A 127 3.04 -15.80 -10.61
C GLU A 127 3.68 -14.75 -9.70
N CYS A 128 4.86 -15.05 -9.14
CA CYS A 128 5.64 -14.10 -8.37
C CYS A 128 7.12 -14.48 -8.44
N GLY A 129 8.01 -13.53 -8.14
CA GLY A 129 9.44 -13.76 -8.10
C GLY A 129 10.26 -12.50 -8.01
N PHE A 130 11.59 -12.68 -7.90
CA PHE A 130 12.57 -11.60 -7.93
C PHE A 130 13.06 -11.36 -9.35
N TYR A 131 13.06 -10.10 -9.78
CA TYR A 131 13.46 -9.67 -11.11
C TYR A 131 14.52 -8.58 -11.04
N ASP A 132 15.47 -8.65 -11.94
CA ASP A 132 16.45 -7.58 -12.14
C ASP A 132 15.73 -6.29 -12.59
N ALA A 133 16.08 -5.16 -11.98
CA ALA A 133 15.46 -3.88 -12.31
C ALA A 133 15.71 -3.46 -13.78
N GLY A 134 16.83 -3.87 -14.37
CA GLY A 134 17.16 -3.67 -15.78
C GLY A 134 16.45 -4.62 -16.75
N ALA A 135 15.84 -5.72 -16.22
CA ALA A 135 15.20 -6.78 -17.01
C ALA A 135 13.80 -7.14 -16.47
N LEU A 136 13.02 -6.14 -16.06
CA LEU A 136 11.65 -6.34 -15.59
C LEU A 136 10.76 -6.95 -16.68
N PRO A 137 9.79 -7.82 -16.33
CA PRO A 137 8.82 -8.37 -17.26
C PRO A 137 8.18 -7.28 -18.13
N ALA A 138 7.92 -7.57 -19.40
CA ALA A 138 7.50 -6.56 -20.39
C ALA A 138 6.20 -5.84 -19.99
N ASP A 139 5.27 -6.57 -19.37
CA ASP A 139 3.97 -6.08 -18.92
C ASP A 139 3.98 -5.53 -17.46
N THR A 140 5.18 -5.26 -16.89
CA THR A 140 5.27 -4.55 -15.60
C THR A 140 4.64 -3.17 -15.70
N THR A 141 3.71 -2.87 -14.80
CA THR A 141 2.94 -1.62 -14.84
C THR A 141 3.83 -0.39 -14.72
N LYS A 142 3.40 0.70 -15.35
CA LYS A 142 4.15 1.95 -15.34
C LYS A 142 4.38 2.47 -13.92
N GLY A 143 3.36 2.40 -13.06
CA GLY A 143 3.47 2.80 -11.66
C GLY A 143 4.54 1.98 -10.91
N THR A 144 4.58 0.66 -11.11
CA THR A 144 5.59 -0.23 -10.55
C THR A 144 6.99 0.16 -11.03
N ARG A 145 7.21 0.32 -12.34
CA ARG A 145 8.50 0.73 -12.91
C ARG A 145 9.00 2.05 -12.34
N LEU A 146 8.12 3.05 -12.21
CA LEU A 146 8.48 4.34 -11.64
C LEU A 146 8.93 4.25 -10.19
N ARG A 147 8.23 3.48 -9.35
CA ARG A 147 8.63 3.30 -7.94
C ARG A 147 9.96 2.58 -7.81
N ILE A 148 10.22 1.58 -8.66
CA ILE A 148 11.50 0.87 -8.68
C ILE A 148 12.63 1.84 -9.07
N ALA A 149 12.47 2.61 -10.14
CA ALA A 149 13.47 3.57 -10.61
C ALA A 149 13.73 4.70 -9.58
N GLU A 150 12.69 5.18 -8.89
CA GLU A 150 12.86 6.14 -7.80
C GLU A 150 13.69 5.60 -6.64
N VAL A 151 13.52 4.31 -6.32
CA VAL A 151 14.22 3.66 -5.20
C VAL A 151 15.66 3.28 -5.56
N LEU A 152 15.88 2.73 -6.75
CA LEU A 152 17.18 2.18 -7.15
C LEU A 152 18.05 3.20 -7.92
N ASP A 153 17.45 4.00 -8.80
CA ASP A 153 18.17 4.94 -9.66
C ASP A 153 18.18 6.37 -9.09
N GLY A 154 17.53 6.59 -7.94
CA GLY A 154 17.45 7.91 -7.31
C GLY A 154 16.67 8.94 -8.15
N GLN A 155 15.77 8.48 -9.03
CA GLN A 155 14.92 9.39 -9.80
C GLN A 155 14.03 10.24 -8.88
N ALA A 156 13.69 11.44 -9.35
CA ALA A 156 12.83 12.35 -8.61
C ALA A 156 11.45 11.73 -8.38
N ARG A 157 11.00 11.71 -7.12
CA ARG A 157 9.66 11.22 -6.75
C ARG A 157 8.58 12.11 -7.33
N ILE A 158 7.58 11.49 -7.93
CA ILE A 158 6.36 12.16 -8.37
C ILE A 158 5.22 11.81 -7.39
N ALA A 159 4.40 12.80 -7.04
CA ALA A 159 3.34 12.63 -6.02
C ALA A 159 2.17 11.73 -6.46
N THR A 160 2.13 11.31 -7.73
CA THR A 160 1.04 10.52 -8.28
C THR A 160 1.48 9.11 -8.66
N TRP A 161 0.61 8.14 -8.42
CA TRP A 161 0.74 6.80 -8.99
C TRP A 161 0.29 6.84 -10.45
N ARG A 162 1.17 6.48 -11.38
CA ARG A 162 0.90 6.54 -12.84
C ARG A 162 1.07 5.18 -13.47
#